data_3ecab904048b5af21343c05615ea4718
#
_entry.id   3ecab904048b5af21343c05615ea4718
#
_cell.length_a   1.000
_cell.length_b   1.000
_cell.length_c   1.000
_cell.angle_alpha   90.00
_cell.angle_beta   90.00
_cell.angle_gamma   90.00
#
_symmetry.space_group_name_H-M   'P 1'
#
loop_
_entity.id
_entity.type
_entity.pdbx_description
1 polymer ?
#
loop_
_entity_poly.entity_id
_entity_poly.type
_entity_poly.pdbx_seq_one_letter_code
_entity_poly.pdbx_strand_id
1 'polypeptide(L)'
;MAIKGGQILHVAGAIQTTDVGVFVVDRIQTGGVTGINVNEDKIEELGNVVTVGTLRDIPDLTFEVESFDVSTEMESIVIGGDDTEAGGFKFDLAVTKPLDILSPYKSAGVFTVDDGSVVIPNLTLESVSYSMSLTDAMSTTWGFRGDSVYYVPGAAYRESFSGDGIVTVYSPANTMLQTVIGAQTFFALAVYVDGVKQKIVVDYTDDATDVTFLVAPPSGTDNIVIVYGSAVQDTFLQAVHNTTDPAGVRGRDIQIQLGDGAAAYTDWFGVQSVNIDWAVTLERDEEFDNPFVVAQDFDTPDVTGSVTMKPADVAALYSQIAQIADLTSTDIINATQDPAEVEFRAIIKDAAGVTTKTLQLDNVKWEMPALQGNVGQKLEADFTFTSADSVLNVFKGDQP
;
A
#
# COMPACT_ATOMS: atom_id res chain seq x y z
N MET A 1 8.27 13.41 -29.73
CA MET A 1 8.60 12.12 -29.08
C MET A 1 7.51 11.84 -28.07
N ALA A 2 6.90 10.68 -28.05
CA ALA A 2 5.86 10.40 -27.05
C ALA A 2 6.53 10.19 -25.70
N ILE A 3 6.10 10.92 -24.69
CA ILE A 3 6.51 10.71 -23.29
C ILE A 3 6.00 9.30 -22.91
N LYS A 4 6.92 8.39 -22.66
CA LYS A 4 6.56 7.12 -22.06
C LYS A 4 6.38 7.37 -20.57
N GLY A 5 5.25 6.98 -20.01
CA GLY A 5 5.00 7.03 -18.57
C GLY A 5 6.15 6.42 -17.78
N GLY A 6 6.33 6.87 -16.55
CA GLY A 6 7.49 6.55 -15.71
C GLY A 6 7.86 5.08 -15.77
N GLN A 7 9.10 4.84 -16.13
CA GLN A 7 9.61 3.47 -16.23
C GLN A 7 10.01 2.91 -14.86
N ILE A 8 10.11 3.79 -13.86
CA ILE A 8 10.52 3.42 -12.51
C ILE A 8 9.67 4.22 -11.52
N LEU A 9 9.00 3.53 -10.63
CA LEU A 9 8.30 4.10 -9.51
C LEU A 9 9.16 3.95 -8.26
N HIS A 10 9.55 5.07 -7.66
CA HIS A 10 10.30 5.09 -6.42
C HIS A 10 9.34 5.29 -5.26
N VAL A 11 9.34 4.39 -4.32
CA VAL A 11 8.57 4.51 -3.09
C VAL A 11 9.54 4.77 -1.95
N ALA A 12 9.38 5.90 -1.28
CA ALA A 12 10.15 6.23 -0.10
C ALA A 12 9.23 6.24 1.12
N GLY A 13 9.43 5.32 2.03
CA GLY A 13 8.75 5.37 3.33
C GLY A 13 9.23 6.57 4.13
N ALA A 14 8.33 7.43 4.57
CA ALA A 14 8.66 8.47 5.54
C ALA A 14 8.76 7.81 6.88
N ILE A 15 9.94 7.25 7.26
CA ILE A 15 10.09 6.90 8.61
C ILE A 15 11.14 6.03 9.07
N GLN A 16 11.52 6.22 10.19
CA GLN A 16 12.23 5.44 11.23
C GLN A 16 13.74 5.56 11.22
N THR A 17 14.16 5.50 12.39
CA THR A 17 15.48 5.53 13.00
C THR A 17 16.57 4.67 12.36
N THR A 18 16.24 3.87 11.37
CA THR A 18 17.19 3.12 10.55
C THR A 18 16.79 3.28 9.11
N ASP A 19 17.44 4.23 8.48
CA ASP A 19 17.62 4.41 7.05
C ASP A 19 16.58 3.73 6.15
N VAL A 20 15.49 4.40 5.96
CA VAL A 20 14.60 4.01 4.89
C VAL A 20 15.06 4.73 3.64
N GLY A 21 15.90 4.08 2.90
CA GLY A 21 16.33 4.53 1.58
C GLY A 21 15.14 4.69 0.64
N VAL A 22 15.41 5.19 -0.55
CA VAL A 22 14.45 5.17 -1.64
C VAL A 22 14.45 3.79 -2.26
N PHE A 23 13.28 3.18 -2.31
CA PHE A 23 13.09 1.88 -2.93
C PHE A 23 12.57 2.01 -4.35
N VAL A 24 12.91 1.07 -5.17
CA VAL A 24 12.31 0.88 -6.49
C VAL A 24 11.32 -0.26 -6.39
N VAL A 25 10.05 0.02 -6.60
CA VAL A 25 9.04 -1.05 -6.65
C VAL A 25 9.29 -1.91 -7.87
N ASP A 26 9.57 -3.17 -7.64
CA ASP A 26 9.88 -4.11 -8.71
C ASP A 26 8.62 -4.66 -9.39
N ARG A 27 8.77 -5.05 -10.65
CA ARG A 27 7.75 -5.74 -11.46
C ARG A 27 6.39 -5.05 -11.52
N ILE A 28 6.37 -3.72 -11.46
CA ILE A 28 5.13 -2.94 -11.62
C ILE A 28 4.51 -3.27 -12.97
N GLN A 29 3.22 -3.61 -12.95
CA GLN A 29 2.41 -3.81 -14.13
C GLN A 29 1.62 -2.56 -14.46
N THR A 30 0.99 -1.99 -13.45
CA THR A 30 0.29 -0.72 -13.53
C THR A 30 0.63 0.10 -12.30
N GLY A 31 0.65 1.40 -12.44
CA GLY A 31 0.84 2.32 -11.32
C GLY A 31 0.53 3.73 -11.73
N GLY A 32 -0.22 4.43 -10.93
CA GLY A 32 -0.56 5.81 -11.20
C GLY A 32 -1.69 6.35 -10.35
N VAL A 33 -1.93 7.62 -10.52
CA VAL A 33 -3.11 8.29 -9.94
C VAL A 33 -4.34 7.77 -10.66
N THR A 34 -5.21 7.08 -9.95
CA THR A 34 -6.46 6.53 -10.47
C THR A 34 -7.62 7.51 -10.35
N GLY A 35 -7.53 8.46 -9.42
CA GLY A 35 -8.51 9.53 -9.25
C GLY A 35 -7.93 10.76 -8.57
N ILE A 36 -8.38 11.93 -9.02
CA ILE A 36 -8.24 13.19 -8.30
C ILE A 36 -9.65 13.78 -8.23
N ASN A 37 -10.27 13.68 -7.08
CA ASN A 37 -11.58 14.28 -6.86
C ASN A 37 -11.40 15.61 -6.13
N VAL A 38 -11.92 16.67 -6.72
CA VAL A 38 -12.06 17.97 -6.09
C VAL A 38 -13.55 18.25 -6.04
N ASN A 39 -14.14 18.17 -4.87
CA ASN A 39 -15.53 18.54 -4.71
C ASN A 39 -15.66 20.05 -4.87
N GLU A 40 -16.62 20.47 -5.68
CA GLU A 40 -16.95 21.88 -5.89
C GLU A 40 -18.41 22.12 -5.53
N ASP A 41 -18.64 22.84 -4.46
CA ASP A 41 -19.98 23.31 -4.11
C ASP A 41 -20.27 24.64 -4.79
N LYS A 42 -21.38 24.66 -5.54
CA LYS A 42 -21.85 25.85 -6.21
C LYS A 42 -22.69 26.68 -5.24
N ILE A 43 -22.33 27.96 -5.08
CA ILE A 43 -23.13 28.90 -4.31
C ILE A 43 -24.15 29.51 -5.25
N GLU A 44 -25.45 29.27 -4.98
CA GLU A 44 -26.58 29.84 -5.69
C GLU A 44 -27.29 30.81 -4.78
N GLU A 45 -27.61 32.01 -5.28
CA GLU A 45 -28.41 32.98 -4.57
C GLU A 45 -29.84 32.98 -5.08
N LEU A 46 -30.81 33.13 -4.16
CA LEU A 46 -32.22 33.22 -4.49
C LEU A 46 -32.49 34.45 -5.39
N GLY A 47 -32.99 34.20 -6.58
CA GLY A 47 -33.25 35.24 -7.59
C GLY A 47 -32.13 35.48 -8.59
N ASN A 48 -31.01 34.77 -8.46
CA ASN A 48 -29.93 34.78 -9.45
C ASN A 48 -29.98 33.50 -10.31
N VAL A 49 -29.83 33.64 -11.63
CA VAL A 49 -29.89 32.53 -12.59
C VAL A 49 -28.51 31.94 -12.82
N VAL A 50 -27.48 32.50 -12.21
CA VAL A 50 -26.06 32.08 -12.40
C VAL A 50 -25.45 31.80 -11.04
N THR A 51 -24.59 30.80 -11.00
CA THR A 51 -23.77 30.49 -9.83
C THR A 51 -22.92 31.69 -9.44
N VAL A 52 -23.00 32.11 -8.18
CA VAL A 52 -22.35 33.34 -7.67
C VAL A 52 -20.90 33.05 -7.23
N GLY A 53 -20.62 31.78 -6.91
CA GLY A 53 -19.28 31.33 -6.52
C GLY A 53 -19.20 29.80 -6.45
N THR A 54 -17.99 29.31 -6.31
CA THR A 54 -17.71 27.89 -6.04
C THR A 54 -16.80 27.78 -4.82
N LEU A 55 -17.12 26.85 -3.93
CA LEU A 55 -16.23 26.42 -2.86
C LEU A 55 -15.54 25.13 -3.33
N ARG A 56 -14.25 25.02 -3.09
CA ARG A 56 -13.47 23.82 -3.39
C ARG A 56 -12.99 23.21 -2.09
N ASP A 57 -13.20 21.92 -1.97
CA ASP A 57 -12.64 21.11 -0.90
C ASP A 57 -11.17 20.74 -1.18
N ILE A 58 -10.50 20.20 -0.16
CA ILE A 58 -9.17 19.60 -0.32
C ILE A 58 -9.27 18.42 -1.29
N PRO A 59 -8.37 18.32 -2.27
CA PRO A 59 -8.39 17.22 -3.22
C PRO A 59 -8.34 15.86 -2.53
N ASP A 60 -9.13 14.92 -3.00
CA ASP A 60 -9.05 13.51 -2.64
C ASP A 60 -8.37 12.76 -3.77
N LEU A 61 -7.17 12.25 -3.49
CA LEU A 61 -6.32 11.58 -4.46
C LEU A 61 -6.23 10.11 -4.12
N THR A 62 -6.53 9.26 -5.11
CA THR A 62 -6.29 7.82 -5.04
C THR A 62 -5.15 7.44 -5.96
N PHE A 63 -4.25 6.61 -5.44
CA PHE A 63 -3.10 6.10 -6.17
C PHE A 63 -3.03 4.59 -6.01
N GLU A 64 -2.88 3.87 -7.11
CA GLU A 64 -2.81 2.41 -7.11
C GLU A 64 -1.53 1.93 -7.79
N VAL A 65 -0.97 0.86 -7.24
CA VAL A 65 0.17 0.13 -7.81
C VAL A 65 -0.16 -1.35 -7.84
N GLU A 66 -0.07 -1.95 -9.01
CA GLU A 66 -0.11 -3.40 -9.17
C GLU A 66 1.30 -3.91 -9.48
N SER A 67 1.75 -4.89 -8.72
CA SER A 67 3.05 -5.53 -8.91
C SER A 67 2.93 -7.05 -8.91
N PHE A 68 3.77 -7.70 -9.71
CA PHE A 68 3.98 -9.16 -9.67
C PHE A 68 5.15 -9.54 -8.74
N ASP A 69 5.59 -8.60 -7.93
CA ASP A 69 6.64 -8.86 -6.96
C ASP A 69 6.14 -9.76 -5.83
N VAL A 70 6.94 -10.76 -5.50
CA VAL A 70 6.66 -11.73 -4.43
C VAL A 70 7.59 -11.55 -3.23
N SER A 71 8.44 -10.52 -3.25
CA SER A 71 9.21 -10.12 -2.08
C SER A 71 8.30 -9.49 -1.02
N THR A 72 8.85 -9.24 0.16
CA THR A 72 8.17 -8.54 1.26
C THR A 72 8.63 -7.07 1.40
N GLU A 73 9.26 -6.52 0.36
CA GLU A 73 9.82 -5.16 0.41
C GLU A 73 8.72 -4.10 0.59
N MET A 74 7.62 -4.21 -0.16
CA MET A 74 6.51 -3.26 -0.02
C MET A 74 5.87 -3.34 1.36
N GLU A 75 5.67 -4.54 1.89
CA GLU A 75 5.15 -4.74 3.24
C GLU A 75 6.06 -4.09 4.29
N SER A 76 7.38 -4.24 4.15
CA SER A 76 8.35 -3.63 5.08
C SER A 76 8.34 -2.11 5.03
N ILE A 77 8.12 -1.52 3.85
CA ILE A 77 8.04 -0.08 3.65
C ILE A 77 6.75 0.48 4.27
N VAL A 78 5.62 -0.15 3.95
CA VAL A 78 4.29 0.34 4.31
C VAL A 78 4.02 0.18 5.80
N ILE A 79 4.43 -0.95 6.39
CA ILE A 79 4.23 -1.24 7.81
C ILE A 79 5.42 -0.74 8.63
N GLY A 80 6.60 -0.69 8.00
CA GLY A 80 7.88 -0.44 8.67
C GLY A 80 8.30 -1.64 9.51
N GLY A 81 9.59 -1.89 9.56
CA GLY A 81 10.15 -3.03 10.27
C GLY A 81 11.23 -3.70 9.43
N ASP A 82 11.88 -4.67 10.02
CA ASP A 82 12.91 -5.48 9.37
C ASP A 82 12.22 -6.72 8.78
N ASP A 83 12.50 -7.03 7.53
CA ASP A 83 12.03 -8.24 6.85
C ASP A 83 12.56 -9.55 7.49
N THR A 84 13.44 -9.42 8.49
CA THR A 84 14.00 -10.52 9.28
C THR A 84 13.21 -10.81 10.57
N GLU A 85 12.16 -10.04 10.88
CA GLU A 85 11.40 -10.25 12.10
C GLU A 85 10.65 -11.60 12.09
N ALA A 86 10.85 -12.38 13.15
CA ALA A 86 10.17 -13.67 13.35
C ALA A 86 8.63 -13.54 13.48
N GLY A 87 8.13 -12.33 13.73
CA GLY A 87 6.70 -12.02 13.85
C GLY A 87 6.01 -11.65 12.54
N GLY A 88 6.76 -11.49 11.45
CA GLY A 88 6.23 -11.03 10.18
C GLY A 88 5.73 -9.58 10.20
N PHE A 89 5.13 -9.17 9.09
CA PHE A 89 4.48 -7.86 8.95
C PHE A 89 2.99 -8.01 9.26
N LYS A 90 2.49 -7.25 10.22
CA LYS A 90 1.08 -7.24 10.59
C LYS A 90 0.38 -6.05 9.97
N PHE A 91 -0.59 -6.31 9.11
CA PHE A 91 -1.51 -5.28 8.66
C PHE A 91 -2.58 -5.10 9.74
N ASP A 92 -2.30 -4.20 10.68
CA ASP A 92 -3.24 -3.70 11.68
C ASP A 92 -3.25 -2.16 11.67
N LEU A 93 -4.17 -1.53 12.38
CA LEU A 93 -4.32 -0.06 12.39
C LEU A 93 -3.12 0.70 12.97
N ALA A 94 -2.31 0.06 13.79
CA ALA A 94 -1.30 0.77 14.58
C ALA A 94 -0.06 1.14 13.76
N VAL A 95 0.07 0.69 12.51
CA VAL A 95 1.38 0.59 11.87
C VAL A 95 1.48 1.18 10.46
N THR A 96 0.37 1.61 9.85
CA THR A 96 0.46 2.21 8.50
C THR A 96 1.17 3.55 8.56
N LYS A 97 2.20 3.68 7.75
CA LYS A 97 3.06 4.86 7.70
C LYS A 97 2.85 5.61 6.40
N PRO A 98 2.88 6.94 6.43
CA PRO A 98 2.76 7.70 5.20
C PRO A 98 3.95 7.43 4.28
N LEU A 99 3.67 7.34 2.99
CA LEU A 99 4.65 7.13 1.94
C LEU A 99 4.77 8.35 1.04
N ASP A 100 5.96 8.56 0.50
CA ASP A 100 6.18 9.51 -0.57
C ASP A 100 6.48 8.75 -1.86
N ILE A 101 5.75 9.04 -2.92
CA ILE A 101 6.02 8.47 -4.23
C ILE A 101 6.71 9.50 -5.10
N LEU A 102 7.89 9.14 -5.60
CA LEU A 102 8.67 9.94 -6.52
C LEU A 102 8.80 9.18 -7.84
N SER A 103 8.07 9.62 -8.85
CA SER A 103 8.05 8.96 -10.16
C SER A 103 8.72 9.83 -11.22
N PRO A 104 9.92 9.48 -11.71
CA PRO A 104 10.58 10.20 -12.76
C PRO A 104 9.94 9.91 -14.12
N TYR A 105 9.73 10.96 -14.90
CA TYR A 105 9.36 10.87 -16.31
C TYR A 105 10.59 11.14 -17.18
N LYS A 106 11.05 10.11 -17.88
CA LYS A 106 12.26 10.18 -18.69
C LYS A 106 11.93 10.09 -20.18
N SER A 107 12.52 10.95 -20.97
CA SER A 107 12.46 10.88 -22.43
C SER A 107 13.40 9.83 -23.03
N ALA A 108 14.49 9.50 -22.32
CA ALA A 108 15.46 8.48 -22.67
C ALA A 108 15.99 7.80 -21.38
N GLY A 109 16.80 6.78 -21.49
CA GLY A 109 17.28 5.99 -20.35
C GLY A 109 18.05 6.74 -19.26
N VAL A 110 18.48 7.96 -19.52
CA VAL A 110 19.17 8.85 -18.58
C VAL A 110 18.31 10.09 -18.35
N PHE A 111 18.26 10.60 -17.13
CA PHE A 111 17.53 11.84 -16.79
C PHE A 111 18.17 13.04 -17.46
N THR A 112 17.40 13.87 -18.15
CA THR A 112 17.87 15.06 -18.88
C THR A 112 17.09 16.30 -18.45
N VAL A 113 17.53 17.49 -18.90
CA VAL A 113 16.88 18.78 -18.59
C VAL A 113 15.42 18.87 -19.07
N ASP A 114 15.04 18.01 -20.02
CA ASP A 114 13.67 17.96 -20.56
C ASP A 114 12.78 16.94 -19.83
N ASP A 115 13.33 16.28 -18.83
CA ASP A 115 12.61 15.30 -18.03
C ASP A 115 12.03 15.96 -16.77
N GLY A 116 11.06 15.33 -16.17
CA GLY A 116 10.39 15.81 -14.97
C GLY A 116 10.07 14.66 -14.02
N SER A 117 9.54 15.01 -12.87
CA SER A 117 9.08 14.04 -11.88
C SER A 117 7.66 14.34 -11.43
N VAL A 118 6.93 13.31 -11.06
CA VAL A 118 5.70 13.43 -10.27
C VAL A 118 6.01 13.04 -8.84
N VAL A 119 5.60 13.88 -7.92
CA VAL A 119 5.74 13.65 -6.48
C VAL A 119 4.37 13.60 -5.86
N ILE A 120 4.13 12.55 -5.11
CA ILE A 120 2.90 12.37 -4.35
C ILE A 120 3.32 12.11 -2.90
N PRO A 121 3.38 13.14 -2.08
CA PRO A 121 3.79 13.00 -0.69
C PRO A 121 2.63 12.58 0.21
N ASN A 122 2.96 12.03 1.35
CA ASN A 122 2.02 11.73 2.42
C ASN A 122 0.86 10.82 2.00
N LEU A 123 1.18 9.80 1.19
CA LEU A 123 0.22 8.75 0.85
C LEU A 123 0.05 7.80 2.01
N THR A 124 -1.19 7.50 2.33
CA THR A 124 -1.55 6.52 3.36
C THR A 124 -2.14 5.28 2.71
N LEU A 125 -1.74 4.10 3.17
CA LEU A 125 -2.29 2.84 2.69
C LEU A 125 -3.77 2.75 3.05
N GLU A 126 -4.62 2.46 2.06
CA GLU A 126 -6.06 2.25 2.21
C GLU A 126 -6.44 0.79 1.95
N SER A 127 -5.73 0.12 1.04
CA SER A 127 -6.04 -1.28 0.71
C SER A 127 -4.84 -2.04 0.18
N VAL A 128 -4.85 -3.35 0.42
CA VAL A 128 -3.96 -4.32 -0.22
C VAL A 128 -4.78 -5.50 -0.68
N SER A 129 -4.59 -5.90 -1.93
CA SER A 129 -5.25 -7.08 -2.51
C SER A 129 -4.22 -8.04 -3.08
N TYR A 130 -4.23 -9.27 -2.60
CA TYR A 130 -3.41 -10.36 -3.11
C TYR A 130 -4.27 -11.26 -3.99
N SER A 131 -3.98 -11.31 -5.28
CA SER A 131 -4.69 -12.14 -6.24
C SER A 131 -3.81 -13.28 -6.75
N MET A 132 -4.28 -14.47 -6.59
CA MET A 132 -3.59 -15.72 -6.91
C MET A 132 -4.49 -16.59 -7.79
N SER A 133 -4.04 -16.98 -8.96
CA SER A 133 -4.77 -17.81 -9.92
C SER A 133 -3.85 -18.88 -10.49
N LEU A 134 -4.40 -20.05 -10.83
CA LEU A 134 -3.63 -21.13 -11.47
C LEU A 134 -3.04 -20.74 -12.82
N THR A 135 -3.71 -19.86 -13.53
CA THR A 135 -3.36 -19.51 -14.93
C THR A 135 -2.49 -18.28 -15.03
N ASP A 136 -2.64 -17.37 -14.09
CA ASP A 136 -2.00 -16.06 -14.13
C ASP A 136 -0.86 -15.97 -13.12
N ALA A 137 -0.01 -14.98 -13.26
CA ALA A 137 0.96 -14.65 -12.23
C ALA A 137 0.23 -14.10 -11.01
N MET A 138 0.76 -14.40 -9.82
CA MET A 138 0.31 -13.73 -8.60
C MET A 138 0.51 -12.23 -8.75
N SER A 139 -0.48 -11.45 -8.40
CA SER A 139 -0.37 -9.99 -8.32
C SER A 139 -0.75 -9.48 -6.94
N THR A 140 -0.13 -8.37 -6.57
CA THR A 140 -0.49 -7.60 -5.37
C THR A 140 -0.83 -6.19 -5.82
N THR A 141 -2.01 -5.73 -5.45
CA THR A 141 -2.46 -4.35 -5.70
C THR A 141 -2.46 -3.58 -4.39
N TRP A 142 -1.80 -2.45 -4.40
CA TRP A 142 -1.68 -1.53 -3.27
C TRP A 142 -2.46 -0.28 -3.59
N GLY A 143 -3.45 0.04 -2.78
CA GLY A 143 -4.25 1.27 -2.88
C GLY A 143 -3.85 2.27 -1.81
N PHE A 144 -3.60 3.50 -2.23
CA PHE A 144 -3.19 4.59 -1.34
C PHE A 144 -4.09 5.79 -1.53
N ARG A 145 -4.23 6.57 -0.46
CA ARG A 145 -4.96 7.82 -0.45
C ARG A 145 -4.06 8.98 -0.05
N GLY A 146 -4.22 10.13 -0.72
CA GLY A 146 -3.44 11.33 -0.49
C GLY A 146 -4.23 12.60 -0.73
N ASP A 147 -3.56 13.74 -0.56
CA ASP A 147 -4.16 15.08 -0.70
C ASP A 147 -3.54 15.91 -1.81
N SER A 148 -2.39 15.50 -2.35
CA SER A 148 -1.65 16.35 -3.28
C SER A 148 -0.80 15.56 -4.26
N VAL A 149 -0.68 16.11 -5.48
CA VAL A 149 0.24 15.64 -6.51
C VAL A 149 0.97 16.83 -7.11
N TYR A 150 2.27 16.71 -7.23
CA TYR A 150 3.13 17.76 -7.77
C TYR A 150 3.84 17.30 -9.04
N TYR A 151 3.81 18.17 -10.05
CA TYR A 151 4.57 17.99 -11.28
C TYR A 151 5.83 18.85 -11.21
N VAL A 152 6.98 18.21 -11.04
CA VAL A 152 8.26 18.86 -10.86
C VAL A 152 8.97 18.92 -12.22
N PRO A 153 9.32 20.13 -12.73
CA PRO A 153 10.10 20.28 -13.96
C PRO A 153 11.59 20.02 -13.67
N GLY A 154 11.94 18.81 -13.26
CA GLY A 154 13.28 18.41 -12.84
C GLY A 154 13.22 17.16 -11.97
N ALA A 155 14.24 16.99 -11.14
CA ALA A 155 14.32 15.88 -10.22
C ALA A 155 13.58 16.16 -8.92
N ALA A 156 12.97 15.13 -8.36
CA ALA A 156 12.44 15.14 -7.01
C ALA A 156 13.48 14.57 -6.04
N TYR A 157 13.55 15.15 -4.86
CA TYR A 157 14.50 14.79 -3.82
C TYR A 157 13.77 14.51 -2.52
N ARG A 158 14.34 13.60 -1.76
CA ARG A 158 13.98 13.33 -0.39
C ARG A 158 15.27 13.24 0.41
N GLU A 159 15.47 14.18 1.32
CA GLU A 159 16.67 14.24 2.16
C GLU A 159 16.29 14.11 3.63
N SER A 160 17.12 13.37 4.37
CA SER A 160 16.98 13.21 5.82
C SER A 160 18.06 13.97 6.56
N PHE A 161 17.67 14.49 7.74
CA PHE A 161 18.52 15.23 8.65
C PHE A 161 18.29 14.76 10.07
N SER A 162 19.34 14.84 10.89
CA SER A 162 19.26 14.51 12.30
C SER A 162 18.97 15.77 13.13
N GLY A 163 17.89 15.72 13.91
CA GLY A 163 17.56 16.75 14.87
C GLY A 163 18.48 16.70 16.09
N ASP A 164 18.77 17.84 16.71
CA ASP A 164 19.57 17.92 17.94
C ASP A 164 18.83 18.60 19.11
N GLY A 165 17.58 19.04 18.87
CA GLY A 165 16.78 19.79 19.84
C GLY A 165 17.14 21.27 19.96
N ILE A 166 18.06 21.79 19.15
CA ILE A 166 18.58 23.16 19.21
C ILE A 166 18.53 23.84 17.85
N VAL A 167 18.98 23.16 16.79
CA VAL A 167 19.02 23.68 15.43
C VAL A 167 17.61 23.77 14.87
N THR A 168 17.31 24.90 14.26
CA THR A 168 16.00 25.17 13.62
C THR A 168 16.11 25.27 12.10
N VAL A 169 17.29 25.43 11.51
CA VAL A 169 17.49 25.63 10.08
C VAL A 169 18.15 24.41 9.47
N TYR A 170 17.54 23.86 8.42
CA TYR A 170 18.02 22.70 7.68
C TYR A 170 18.11 23.07 6.19
N SER A 171 19.29 22.90 5.60
CA SER A 171 19.60 23.29 4.24
C SER A 171 19.73 22.06 3.36
N PRO A 172 18.75 21.79 2.48
CA PRO A 172 18.86 20.76 1.44
C PRO A 172 20.06 20.97 0.53
N ALA A 173 20.59 19.88 -0.01
CA ALA A 173 21.81 19.92 -0.85
C ALA A 173 21.60 20.69 -2.17
N ASN A 174 20.36 20.75 -2.65
CA ASN A 174 20.01 21.41 -3.91
C ASN A 174 19.01 22.54 -3.67
N THR A 175 19.08 23.57 -4.52
CA THR A 175 18.11 24.66 -4.52
C THR A 175 16.70 24.10 -4.82
N MET A 176 15.77 24.39 -3.94
CA MET A 176 14.37 23.97 -4.05
C MET A 176 13.61 24.82 -5.05
N LEU A 177 12.76 24.20 -5.85
CA LEU A 177 11.86 24.90 -6.77
C LEU A 177 10.61 25.41 -6.04
N GLN A 178 10.19 26.60 -6.43
CA GLN A 178 9.00 27.25 -5.88
C GLN A 178 7.72 26.56 -6.35
N THR A 179 6.81 26.36 -5.41
CA THR A 179 5.44 25.88 -5.65
C THR A 179 4.45 26.93 -5.17
N VAL A 180 3.34 27.11 -5.91
CA VAL A 180 2.30 28.06 -5.55
C VAL A 180 0.95 27.33 -5.53
N ILE A 181 0.26 27.40 -4.38
CA ILE A 181 -1.12 26.92 -4.23
C ILE A 181 -1.99 28.05 -3.68
N GLY A 182 -2.92 28.52 -4.50
CA GLY A 182 -3.72 29.69 -4.13
C GLY A 182 -2.86 30.94 -3.94
N ALA A 183 -2.88 31.51 -2.74
CA ALA A 183 -2.08 32.65 -2.35
C ALA A 183 -0.77 32.27 -1.62
N GLN A 184 -0.58 30.99 -1.34
CA GLN A 184 0.59 30.52 -0.60
C GLN A 184 1.71 30.14 -1.56
N THR A 185 2.92 30.44 -1.14
CA THR A 185 4.16 30.09 -1.84
C THR A 185 5.01 29.27 -0.90
N PHE A 186 5.51 28.13 -1.35
CA PHE A 186 6.39 27.25 -0.60
C PHE A 186 7.38 26.56 -1.52
N PHE A 187 8.40 25.95 -0.96
CA PHE A 187 9.51 25.32 -1.68
C PHE A 187 9.63 23.83 -1.33
N ALA A 188 9.43 23.45 -0.07
CA ALA A 188 9.33 22.05 0.32
C ALA A 188 7.92 21.53 0.00
N LEU A 189 7.82 20.37 -0.67
CA LEU A 189 6.57 19.70 -1.02
C LEU A 189 5.96 18.97 0.20
N ALA A 190 6.85 18.46 1.06
CA ALA A 190 6.49 17.93 2.37
C ALA A 190 7.68 17.99 3.33
N VAL A 191 7.39 18.18 4.60
CA VAL A 191 8.38 18.16 5.69
C VAL A 191 7.83 17.26 6.80
N TYR A 192 8.65 16.34 7.29
CA TYR A 192 8.27 15.42 8.37
C TYR A 192 9.25 15.54 9.53
N VAL A 193 8.73 15.36 10.74
CA VAL A 193 9.52 15.17 11.97
C VAL A 193 9.01 13.93 12.67
N ASP A 194 9.90 12.97 12.94
CA ASP A 194 9.53 11.65 13.47
C ASP A 194 8.38 10.96 12.71
N GLY A 195 8.36 11.14 11.37
CA GLY A 195 7.32 10.60 10.48
C GLY A 195 5.99 11.36 10.46
N VAL A 196 5.86 12.43 11.24
CA VAL A 196 4.66 13.27 11.26
C VAL A 196 4.82 14.46 10.31
N LYS A 197 3.89 14.63 9.36
CA LYS A 197 3.87 15.76 8.43
C LYS A 197 3.72 17.08 9.19
N GLN A 198 4.59 18.02 8.90
CA GLN A 198 4.61 19.35 9.49
C GLN A 198 3.82 20.35 8.64
N LYS A 199 3.22 21.34 9.28
CA LYS A 199 2.41 22.38 8.62
C LYS A 199 3.27 23.59 8.31
N ILE A 200 3.24 24.00 7.03
CA ILE A 200 3.91 25.25 6.62
C ILE A 200 3.28 26.45 7.34
N VAL A 201 4.10 27.46 7.67
CA VAL A 201 3.72 28.69 8.43
C VAL A 201 3.40 28.45 9.90
N VAL A 202 2.95 27.23 10.28
CA VAL A 202 2.62 26.87 11.66
C VAL A 202 3.83 26.24 12.37
N ASP A 203 4.44 25.26 11.74
CA ASP A 203 5.56 24.49 12.31
C ASP A 203 6.89 24.93 11.71
N TYR A 204 6.90 25.33 10.42
CA TYR A 204 8.08 25.79 9.71
C TYR A 204 7.75 26.85 8.66
N THR A 205 8.79 27.52 8.19
CA THR A 205 8.82 28.35 6.97
C THR A 205 9.93 27.84 6.07
N ASP A 206 9.82 28.07 4.76
CA ASP A 206 10.84 27.67 3.81
C ASP A 206 11.15 28.78 2.79
N ASP A 207 12.33 28.68 2.20
CA ASP A 207 12.74 29.43 1.04
C ASP A 207 13.48 28.51 0.04
N ALA A 208 14.10 29.06 -1.00
CA ALA A 208 14.76 28.26 -2.03
C ALA A 208 15.96 27.43 -1.53
N THR A 209 16.46 27.70 -0.33
CA THR A 209 17.69 27.09 0.21
C THR A 209 17.50 26.38 1.53
N ASP A 210 16.53 26.82 2.34
CA ASP A 210 16.42 26.40 3.72
C ASP A 210 14.97 26.10 4.12
N VAL A 211 14.83 25.17 5.06
CA VAL A 211 13.61 24.94 5.85
C VAL A 211 13.91 25.38 7.27
N THR A 212 13.14 26.33 7.78
CA THR A 212 13.32 26.92 9.11
C THR A 212 12.15 26.57 10.02
N PHE A 213 12.39 25.73 11.02
CA PHE A 213 11.37 25.37 12.01
C PHE A 213 11.16 26.51 13.02
N LEU A 214 9.93 26.73 13.44
CA LEU A 214 9.58 27.70 14.49
C LEU A 214 10.00 27.21 15.87
N VAL A 215 10.01 25.89 16.08
CA VAL A 215 10.52 25.21 17.28
C VAL A 215 11.53 24.16 16.82
N ALA A 216 12.69 24.10 17.47
CA ALA A 216 13.71 23.12 17.12
C ALA A 216 13.13 21.68 17.18
N PRO A 217 13.28 20.88 16.10
CA PRO A 217 12.88 19.48 16.10
C PRO A 217 13.60 18.69 17.20
N PRO A 218 12.96 17.65 17.76
CA PRO A 218 13.56 16.85 18.81
C PRO A 218 14.86 16.20 18.36
N SER A 219 15.71 15.83 19.32
CA SER A 219 16.93 15.08 19.01
C SER A 219 16.58 13.68 18.49
N GLY A 220 17.13 13.33 17.34
CA GLY A 220 16.93 12.04 16.70
C GLY A 220 17.85 11.88 15.49
N THR A 221 18.12 10.62 15.10
CA THR A 221 18.90 10.33 13.90
C THR A 221 17.94 10.23 12.71
N ASP A 222 18.22 10.99 11.65
CA ASP A 222 17.43 10.99 10.41
C ASP A 222 15.92 11.18 10.59
N ASN A 223 15.55 11.82 11.71
CA ASN A 223 14.18 12.03 12.12
C ASN A 223 13.48 13.21 11.42
N ILE A 224 14.20 14.00 10.66
CA ILE A 224 13.66 15.10 9.85
C ILE A 224 13.80 14.72 8.38
N VAL A 225 12.71 14.79 7.64
CA VAL A 225 12.70 14.50 6.20
C VAL A 225 12.12 15.67 5.43
N ILE A 226 12.80 16.08 4.38
CA ILE A 226 12.37 17.15 3.49
C ILE A 226 12.22 16.58 2.07
N VAL A 227 11.02 16.70 1.50
CA VAL A 227 10.70 16.33 0.12
C VAL A 227 10.54 17.60 -0.70
N TYR A 228 11.28 17.71 -1.81
CA TYR A 228 11.28 18.91 -2.64
C TYR A 228 11.62 18.61 -4.10
N GLY A 229 11.33 19.55 -4.98
CA GLY A 229 11.74 19.52 -6.37
C GLY A 229 12.96 20.41 -6.62
N SER A 230 13.87 20.00 -7.52
CA SER A 230 15.00 20.83 -7.97
C SER A 230 15.20 20.73 -9.48
N ALA A 231 15.72 21.82 -10.07
CA ALA A 231 16.17 21.80 -11.46
C ALA A 231 17.48 21.02 -11.68
N VAL A 232 18.19 20.70 -10.60
CA VAL A 232 19.42 19.90 -10.66
C VAL A 232 19.03 18.43 -10.90
N GLN A 233 19.80 17.76 -11.74
CA GLN A 233 19.60 16.34 -12.03
C GLN A 233 20.54 15.52 -11.18
N ASP A 234 19.99 14.54 -10.45
CA ASP A 234 20.78 13.64 -9.64
C ASP A 234 20.70 12.19 -10.12
N THR A 235 21.70 11.42 -9.74
CA THR A 235 21.80 9.99 -9.92
C THR A 235 20.78 9.21 -9.07
N PHE A 236 20.20 9.84 -8.06
CA PHE A 236 19.21 9.27 -7.16
C PHE A 236 18.02 8.60 -7.87
N LEU A 237 17.50 9.23 -8.92
CA LEU A 237 16.40 8.66 -9.72
C LEU A 237 16.86 7.57 -10.70
N GLN A 238 18.08 7.11 -10.60
CA GLN A 238 18.66 6.03 -11.40
C GLN A 238 18.81 4.73 -10.62
N ALA A 239 18.14 4.57 -9.48
CA ALA A 239 18.15 3.31 -8.74
C ALA A 239 17.82 2.13 -9.67
N VAL A 240 18.58 1.08 -9.54
CA VAL A 240 18.48 -0.11 -10.41
C VAL A 240 17.56 -1.10 -9.73
N HIS A 241 16.64 -1.69 -10.52
CA HIS A 241 15.82 -2.80 -10.04
C HIS A 241 16.68 -3.91 -9.45
N ASN A 242 16.23 -4.48 -8.36
CA ASN A 242 16.83 -5.66 -7.79
C ASN A 242 16.55 -6.85 -8.72
N THR A 243 17.59 -7.32 -9.41
CA THR A 243 17.49 -8.44 -10.36
C THR A 243 17.66 -9.80 -9.69
N THR A 244 17.91 -9.83 -8.38
CA THR A 244 18.15 -11.08 -7.63
C THR A 244 16.88 -11.64 -7.00
N ASP A 245 15.79 -10.87 -6.97
CA ASP A 245 14.53 -11.32 -6.42
C ASP A 245 13.88 -12.43 -7.27
N PRO A 246 13.13 -13.33 -6.61
CA PRO A 246 12.49 -14.43 -7.32
C PRO A 246 11.57 -13.91 -8.43
N ALA A 247 11.57 -14.59 -9.56
CA ALA A 247 10.67 -14.28 -10.67
C ALA A 247 9.22 -14.43 -10.22
N GLY A 248 8.33 -13.73 -10.90
CA GLY A 248 6.89 -13.82 -10.62
C GLY A 248 6.41 -15.26 -10.50
N VAL A 249 5.57 -15.51 -9.53
CA VAL A 249 5.08 -16.83 -9.13
C VAL A 249 3.72 -17.09 -9.77
N ARG A 250 3.47 -18.32 -10.20
CA ARG A 250 2.17 -18.76 -10.70
C ARG A 250 1.41 -19.52 -9.64
N GLY A 251 0.09 -19.57 -9.76
CA GLY A 251 -0.77 -20.28 -8.79
C GLY A 251 -0.40 -21.74 -8.52
N ARG A 252 0.25 -22.43 -9.48
CA ARG A 252 0.75 -23.81 -9.26
C ARG A 252 1.87 -23.91 -8.22
N ASP A 253 2.53 -22.78 -7.94
CA ASP A 253 3.64 -22.68 -6.99
C ASP A 253 3.14 -22.13 -5.64
N ILE A 254 1.80 -22.05 -5.46
CA ILE A 254 1.12 -21.60 -4.25
C ILE A 254 0.45 -22.79 -3.59
N GLN A 255 0.71 -22.96 -2.29
CA GLN A 255 0.10 -23.98 -1.46
C GLN A 255 -0.88 -23.33 -0.50
N ILE A 256 -2.11 -23.80 -0.46
CA ILE A 256 -3.15 -23.32 0.44
C ILE A 256 -3.35 -24.32 1.55
N GLN A 257 -3.42 -23.84 2.79
CA GLN A 257 -3.57 -24.66 3.99
C GLN A 257 -4.61 -24.06 4.92
N LEU A 258 -5.33 -24.96 5.61
CA LEU A 258 -6.15 -24.63 6.77
C LEU A 258 -5.53 -25.22 8.02
N GLY A 259 -5.57 -24.47 9.12
CA GLY A 259 -5.14 -24.87 10.44
C GLY A 259 -6.32 -24.99 11.40
N ASP A 260 -6.15 -25.81 12.44
CA ASP A 260 -7.12 -26.02 13.51
C ASP A 260 -6.78 -25.24 14.81
N GLY A 261 -5.90 -24.26 14.72
CA GLY A 261 -5.39 -23.49 15.88
C GLY A 261 -4.38 -24.24 16.75
N ALA A 262 -4.07 -25.50 16.42
CA ALA A 262 -3.14 -26.34 17.17
C ALA A 262 -1.83 -26.66 16.44
N ALA A 263 -1.43 -25.79 15.49
CA ALA A 263 -0.25 -25.94 14.63
C ALA A 263 -0.31 -27.14 13.66
N ALA A 264 -1.47 -27.76 13.47
CA ALA A 264 -1.68 -28.77 12.46
C ALA A 264 -2.35 -28.15 11.23
N TYR A 265 -1.65 -28.15 10.10
CA TYR A 265 -2.18 -27.59 8.85
C TYR A 265 -2.51 -28.71 7.87
N THR A 266 -3.62 -28.57 7.18
CA THR A 266 -4.06 -29.49 6.13
C THR A 266 -4.06 -28.78 4.78
N ASP A 267 -3.45 -29.40 3.78
CA ASP A 267 -3.40 -28.87 2.43
C ASP A 267 -4.78 -28.92 1.77
N TRP A 268 -5.17 -27.82 1.17
CA TRP A 268 -6.35 -27.74 0.33
C TRP A 268 -6.00 -28.00 -1.13
N PHE A 269 -6.65 -29.03 -1.69
CA PHE A 269 -6.43 -29.43 -3.08
C PHE A 269 -7.56 -28.96 -3.98
N GLY A 270 -7.25 -28.74 -5.25
CA GLY A 270 -8.24 -28.32 -6.25
C GLY A 270 -8.53 -26.83 -6.27
N VAL A 271 -7.80 -26.04 -5.50
CA VAL A 271 -7.91 -24.57 -5.51
C VAL A 271 -7.54 -24.04 -6.89
N GLN A 272 -8.36 -23.14 -7.42
CA GLN A 272 -8.19 -22.50 -8.73
C GLN A 272 -7.76 -21.05 -8.59
N SER A 273 -8.33 -20.36 -7.63
CA SER A 273 -7.97 -18.97 -7.31
C SER A 273 -8.16 -18.67 -5.83
N VAL A 274 -7.41 -17.71 -5.35
CA VAL A 274 -7.52 -17.14 -4.00
C VAL A 274 -7.36 -15.64 -4.12
N ASN A 275 -8.23 -14.89 -3.47
CA ASN A 275 -8.09 -13.46 -3.23
C ASN A 275 -8.11 -13.22 -1.73
N ILE A 276 -7.23 -12.34 -1.27
CA ILE A 276 -7.19 -11.84 0.11
C ILE A 276 -7.12 -10.32 0.01
N ASP A 277 -8.10 -9.67 0.59
CA ASP A 277 -8.25 -8.22 0.56
C ASP A 277 -8.19 -7.68 1.99
N TRP A 278 -7.29 -6.76 2.23
CA TRP A 278 -7.24 -5.93 3.43
C TRP A 278 -7.60 -4.51 3.04
N ALA A 279 -8.53 -3.90 3.74
CA ALA A 279 -8.95 -2.53 3.47
C ALA A 279 -9.29 -1.80 4.77
N VAL A 280 -9.05 -0.49 4.78
CA VAL A 280 -9.37 0.40 5.89
C VAL A 280 -10.08 1.65 5.38
N THR A 281 -11.07 2.12 6.11
CA THR A 281 -11.69 3.41 5.82
C THR A 281 -10.88 4.51 6.47
N LEU A 282 -10.52 5.53 5.68
CA LEU A 282 -9.78 6.69 6.13
C LEU A 282 -10.73 7.86 6.32
N GLU A 283 -10.76 8.43 7.52
CA GLU A 283 -11.38 9.72 7.81
C GLU A 283 -10.30 10.80 7.79
N ARG A 284 -10.61 11.94 7.18
CA ARG A 284 -9.67 13.03 6.96
C ARG A 284 -10.07 14.23 7.81
N ASP A 285 -9.15 14.72 8.62
CA ASP A 285 -9.33 15.95 9.38
C ASP A 285 -8.85 17.14 8.58
N GLU A 286 -9.72 18.13 8.42
CA GLU A 286 -9.48 19.37 7.72
C GLU A 286 -9.59 20.55 8.68
N GLU A 287 -8.75 21.56 8.53
CA GLU A 287 -8.78 22.78 9.34
C GLU A 287 -9.03 24.01 8.46
N PHE A 288 -9.69 25.01 9.04
CA PHE A 288 -9.87 26.29 8.37
C PHE A 288 -8.53 26.93 8.01
N ASP A 289 -8.44 27.52 6.81
CA ASP A 289 -7.26 28.19 6.29
C ASP A 289 -6.05 27.26 6.03
N ASN A 290 -6.28 25.96 5.98
CA ASN A 290 -5.26 24.96 5.65
C ASN A 290 -5.66 24.22 4.36
N PRO A 291 -4.88 24.32 3.26
CA PRO A 291 -5.19 23.62 2.01
C PRO A 291 -4.80 22.13 2.02
N PHE A 292 -4.33 21.61 3.15
CA PHE A 292 -3.88 20.23 3.29
C PHE A 292 -4.63 19.50 4.40
N VAL A 293 -4.71 18.19 4.28
CA VAL A 293 -5.20 17.32 5.34
C VAL A 293 -4.27 17.41 6.55
N VAL A 294 -4.87 17.64 7.73
CA VAL A 294 -4.14 17.86 8.99
C VAL A 294 -3.83 16.56 9.68
N ALA A 295 -4.79 15.65 9.72
CA ALA A 295 -4.66 14.32 10.28
C ALA A 295 -5.51 13.34 9.50
N GLN A 296 -5.25 12.07 9.69
CA GLN A 296 -6.04 10.98 9.13
C GLN A 296 -6.31 10.01 10.26
N ASP A 297 -7.59 9.76 10.50
CA ASP A 297 -8.05 8.73 11.41
C ASP A 297 -8.44 7.47 10.63
N PHE A 298 -8.23 6.33 11.25
CA PHE A 298 -8.48 5.03 10.65
C PHE A 298 -9.63 4.35 11.39
N ASP A 299 -10.57 3.83 10.64
CA ASP A 299 -11.54 2.88 11.17
C ASP A 299 -10.92 1.48 11.29
N THR A 300 -11.63 0.56 11.91
CA THR A 300 -11.18 -0.84 12.01
C THR A 300 -11.04 -1.43 10.62
N PRO A 301 -9.89 -2.04 10.26
CA PRO A 301 -9.73 -2.65 8.96
C PRO A 301 -10.63 -3.87 8.79
N ASP A 302 -11.02 -4.11 7.56
CA ASP A 302 -11.68 -5.34 7.14
C ASP A 302 -10.67 -6.22 6.38
N VAL A 303 -10.62 -7.51 6.76
CA VAL A 303 -9.90 -8.51 5.99
C VAL A 303 -10.89 -9.53 5.48
N THR A 304 -11.03 -9.58 4.18
CA THR A 304 -11.96 -10.46 3.49
C THR A 304 -11.22 -11.29 2.44
N GLY A 305 -11.84 -12.33 1.95
CA GLY A 305 -11.27 -13.07 0.84
C GLY A 305 -12.19 -14.11 0.25
N SER A 306 -11.69 -14.74 -0.80
CA SER A 306 -12.41 -15.80 -1.49
C SER A 306 -11.47 -16.88 -2.00
N VAL A 307 -11.97 -18.11 -2.03
CA VAL A 307 -11.28 -19.26 -2.59
C VAL A 307 -12.22 -19.98 -3.54
N THR A 308 -11.83 -20.07 -4.81
CA THR A 308 -12.56 -20.88 -5.80
C THR A 308 -11.89 -22.24 -5.95
N MET A 309 -12.65 -23.32 -5.88
CA MET A 309 -12.16 -24.70 -5.96
C MET A 309 -12.89 -25.54 -6.99
N LYS A 310 -12.17 -26.52 -7.53
CA LYS A 310 -12.72 -27.63 -8.32
C LYS A 310 -12.40 -28.95 -7.62
N PRO A 311 -13.23 -29.39 -6.70
CA PRO A 311 -12.99 -30.62 -5.96
C PRO A 311 -12.94 -31.82 -6.91
N ALA A 312 -12.13 -32.81 -6.57
CA ALA A 312 -11.96 -34.02 -7.38
C ALA A 312 -13.27 -34.83 -7.45
N ASP A 313 -13.98 -34.87 -6.34
CA ASP A 313 -15.27 -35.53 -6.18
C ASP A 313 -16.10 -34.91 -5.02
N VAL A 314 -17.29 -35.40 -4.82
CA VAL A 314 -18.20 -34.91 -3.76
C VAL A 314 -17.66 -35.19 -2.36
N ALA A 315 -16.90 -36.28 -2.16
CA ALA A 315 -16.33 -36.59 -0.87
C ALA A 315 -15.23 -35.65 -0.47
N ALA A 316 -14.37 -35.23 -1.45
CA ALA A 316 -13.35 -34.20 -1.26
C ALA A 316 -13.98 -32.85 -0.88
N LEU A 317 -15.03 -32.45 -1.59
CA LEU A 317 -15.75 -31.21 -1.26
C LEU A 317 -16.36 -31.28 0.14
N TYR A 318 -17.00 -32.39 0.47
CA TYR A 318 -17.59 -32.56 1.78
C TYR A 318 -16.56 -32.50 2.91
N SER A 319 -15.39 -33.13 2.71
CA SER A 319 -14.29 -33.08 3.67
C SER A 319 -13.78 -31.64 3.89
N GLN A 320 -13.74 -30.83 2.84
CA GLN A 320 -13.32 -29.43 2.92
C GLN A 320 -14.35 -28.58 3.67
N ILE A 321 -15.64 -28.78 3.39
CA ILE A 321 -16.72 -28.09 4.12
C ILE A 321 -16.70 -28.50 5.60
N ALA A 322 -16.43 -29.77 5.89
CA ALA A 322 -16.34 -30.25 7.27
C ALA A 322 -15.19 -29.60 8.04
N GLN A 323 -14.04 -29.36 7.39
CA GLN A 323 -12.91 -28.66 8.01
C GLN A 323 -13.26 -27.23 8.42
N ILE A 324 -13.89 -26.45 7.54
CA ILE A 324 -14.29 -25.07 7.86
C ILE A 324 -15.41 -25.00 8.90
N ALA A 325 -16.16 -26.07 9.10
CA ALA A 325 -17.21 -26.20 10.12
C ALA A 325 -16.69 -26.79 11.44
N ASP A 326 -15.39 -27.11 11.53
CA ASP A 326 -14.77 -27.84 12.64
C ASP A 326 -15.53 -29.14 12.98
N LEU A 327 -15.91 -29.87 11.94
CA LEU A 327 -16.65 -31.12 12.02
C LEU A 327 -15.87 -32.27 11.37
N THR A 328 -16.24 -33.49 11.71
CA THR A 328 -15.67 -34.64 11.01
C THR A 328 -16.39 -34.88 9.69
N SER A 329 -15.72 -35.51 8.73
CA SER A 329 -16.30 -35.83 7.42
C SER A 329 -17.47 -36.82 7.46
N THR A 330 -17.87 -37.30 8.64
CA THR A 330 -19.01 -38.19 8.87
C THR A 330 -20.22 -37.47 9.45
N ASP A 331 -20.11 -36.21 9.83
CA ASP A 331 -21.17 -35.44 10.43
C ASP A 331 -22.06 -34.79 9.37
N ILE A 332 -23.31 -34.52 9.70
CA ILE A 332 -24.21 -33.74 8.84
C ILE A 332 -23.95 -32.25 9.09
N ILE A 333 -23.55 -31.57 8.05
CA ILE A 333 -23.26 -30.14 8.13
C ILE A 333 -24.53 -29.35 7.84
N ASN A 334 -24.88 -28.46 8.77
CA ASN A 334 -25.98 -27.53 8.57
C ASN A 334 -25.39 -26.21 7.96
N ALA A 335 -25.83 -25.86 6.76
CA ALA A 335 -25.38 -24.65 6.07
C ALA A 335 -25.73 -23.33 6.80
N THR A 336 -26.59 -23.39 7.82
CA THR A 336 -26.90 -22.22 8.66
C THR A 336 -26.17 -22.25 10.00
N GLN A 337 -25.29 -23.23 10.22
CA GLN A 337 -24.43 -23.28 11.40
C GLN A 337 -23.37 -22.17 11.30
N ASP A 338 -23.11 -21.52 12.42
CA ASP A 338 -21.98 -20.58 12.54
C ASP A 338 -20.68 -21.38 12.40
N PRO A 339 -19.87 -21.14 11.36
CA PRO A 339 -18.63 -21.88 11.18
C PRO A 339 -17.63 -21.55 12.29
N ALA A 340 -16.77 -22.51 12.59
CA ALA A 340 -15.67 -22.29 13.52
C ALA A 340 -14.66 -21.28 12.95
N GLU A 341 -13.91 -20.64 13.83
CA GLU A 341 -12.76 -19.85 13.44
C GLU A 341 -11.60 -20.80 13.15
N VAL A 342 -11.05 -20.73 11.94
CA VAL A 342 -9.93 -21.56 11.51
C VAL A 342 -8.79 -20.69 11.00
N GLU A 343 -7.57 -21.21 11.07
CA GLU A 343 -6.43 -20.54 10.48
C GLU A 343 -6.38 -20.78 8.97
N PHE A 344 -5.97 -19.76 8.22
CA PHE A 344 -5.77 -19.86 6.77
C PHE A 344 -4.36 -19.45 6.41
N ARG A 345 -3.68 -20.21 5.56
CA ARG A 345 -2.36 -19.88 5.00
C ARG A 345 -2.33 -20.03 3.49
N ALA A 346 -1.68 -19.04 2.86
CA ALA A 346 -1.25 -19.12 1.47
C ALA A 346 0.29 -19.04 1.44
N ILE A 347 0.94 -20.14 1.10
CA ILE A 347 2.39 -20.29 1.04
C ILE A 347 2.83 -20.13 -0.41
N ILE A 348 3.61 -19.10 -0.69
CA ILE A 348 4.07 -18.73 -2.02
C ILE A 348 5.52 -19.22 -2.18
N LYS A 349 5.76 -20.05 -3.20
CA LYS A 349 7.05 -20.66 -3.48
C LYS A 349 7.62 -20.16 -4.80
N ASP A 350 8.92 -20.05 -4.87
CA ASP A 350 9.61 -19.79 -6.13
C ASP A 350 9.63 -21.04 -7.06
N ALA A 351 10.16 -20.87 -8.26
CA ALA A 351 10.27 -21.97 -9.23
C ALA A 351 11.16 -23.14 -8.76
N ALA A 352 11.99 -22.95 -7.74
CA ALA A 352 12.80 -23.98 -7.10
C ALA A 352 12.06 -24.68 -5.93
N GLY A 353 10.85 -24.23 -5.58
CA GLY A 353 10.05 -24.74 -4.48
C GLY A 353 10.43 -24.17 -3.11
N VAL A 354 11.23 -23.11 -3.09
CA VAL A 354 11.58 -22.41 -1.85
C VAL A 354 10.49 -21.41 -1.51
N THR A 355 10.01 -21.41 -0.28
CA THR A 355 9.01 -20.45 0.20
C THR A 355 9.60 -19.04 0.21
N THR A 356 8.95 -18.12 -0.45
CA THR A 356 9.35 -16.71 -0.54
C THR A 356 8.52 -15.82 0.36
N LYS A 357 7.22 -16.09 0.45
CA LYS A 357 6.25 -15.32 1.23
C LYS A 357 5.17 -16.25 1.77
N THR A 358 4.70 -16.01 2.97
CA THR A 358 3.53 -16.66 3.56
C THR A 358 2.53 -15.60 4.00
N LEU A 359 1.30 -15.71 3.51
CA LEU A 359 0.16 -14.92 3.99
C LEU A 359 -0.62 -15.75 4.99
N GLN A 360 -0.92 -15.20 6.15
CA GLN A 360 -1.63 -15.92 7.21
C GLN A 360 -2.72 -15.07 7.83
N LEU A 361 -3.84 -15.73 8.08
CA LEU A 361 -4.98 -15.22 8.85
C LEU A 361 -5.24 -16.21 9.99
N ASP A 362 -5.25 -15.73 11.22
CA ASP A 362 -5.32 -16.61 12.39
C ASP A 362 -6.76 -16.99 12.77
N ASN A 363 -7.72 -16.10 12.53
CA ASN A 363 -9.13 -16.28 12.94
C ASN A 363 -10.07 -16.00 11.76
N VAL A 364 -10.23 -16.98 10.88
CA VAL A 364 -11.05 -16.86 9.68
C VAL A 364 -12.41 -17.48 9.87
N LYS A 365 -13.47 -16.71 9.64
CA LYS A 365 -14.85 -17.18 9.54
C LYS A 365 -15.23 -17.37 8.09
N TRP A 366 -15.60 -18.59 7.75
CA TRP A 366 -16.00 -18.96 6.40
C TRP A 366 -17.50 -18.91 6.22
N GLU A 367 -17.94 -18.45 5.07
CA GLU A 367 -19.32 -18.62 4.64
C GLU A 367 -19.47 -20.00 3.97
N MET A 368 -20.59 -20.66 4.22
CA MET A 368 -20.88 -21.93 3.56
C MET A 368 -21.03 -21.74 2.06
N PRO A 369 -20.36 -22.55 1.22
CA PRO A 369 -20.28 -22.31 -0.20
C PRO A 369 -21.62 -22.48 -0.89
N ALA A 370 -21.92 -21.59 -1.82
CA ALA A 370 -23.00 -21.80 -2.77
C ALA A 370 -22.52 -22.75 -3.87
N LEU A 371 -23.06 -23.96 -3.89
CA LEU A 371 -22.69 -24.94 -4.91
C LEU A 371 -23.39 -24.62 -6.23
N GLN A 372 -22.61 -24.33 -7.26
CA GLN A 372 -23.12 -24.13 -8.61
C GLN A 372 -22.64 -25.26 -9.53
N GLY A 373 -23.55 -25.87 -10.22
CA GLY A 373 -23.23 -26.93 -11.18
C GLY A 373 -24.04 -26.78 -12.47
N ASN A 374 -23.37 -26.76 -13.61
CA ASN A 374 -23.98 -26.82 -14.92
C ASN A 374 -23.84 -28.23 -15.49
N VAL A 375 -24.84 -28.67 -16.24
CA VAL A 375 -24.82 -29.99 -16.91
C VAL A 375 -23.59 -30.12 -17.81
N GLY A 376 -22.76 -31.13 -17.53
CA GLY A 376 -21.54 -31.41 -18.29
C GLY A 376 -20.29 -30.62 -17.86
N GLN A 377 -20.36 -29.80 -16.85
CA GLN A 377 -19.22 -29.12 -16.24
C GLN A 377 -18.82 -29.77 -14.91
N LYS A 378 -17.55 -29.61 -14.53
CA LYS A 378 -17.12 -29.99 -13.17
C LYS A 378 -17.77 -29.06 -12.16
N LEU A 379 -18.09 -29.60 -11.00
CA LEU A 379 -18.56 -28.81 -9.86
C LEU A 379 -17.51 -27.78 -9.49
N GLU A 380 -17.94 -26.54 -9.30
CA GLU A 380 -17.14 -25.44 -8.81
C GLU A 380 -17.76 -24.94 -7.50
N ALA A 381 -16.94 -24.65 -6.52
CA ALA A 381 -17.36 -24.17 -5.22
C ALA A 381 -16.60 -22.89 -4.89
N ASP A 382 -17.34 -21.84 -4.58
CA ASP A 382 -16.79 -20.55 -4.17
C ASP A 382 -17.01 -20.41 -2.66
N PHE A 383 -15.92 -20.23 -1.95
CA PHE A 383 -15.89 -19.98 -0.51
C PHE A 383 -15.50 -18.53 -0.30
N THR A 384 -16.26 -17.81 0.50
CA THR A 384 -15.92 -16.48 0.99
C THR A 384 -15.59 -16.54 2.47
N PHE A 385 -14.76 -15.63 2.93
CA PHE A 385 -14.37 -15.55 4.32
C PHE A 385 -14.12 -14.13 4.78
N THR A 386 -14.19 -13.93 6.09
CA THR A 386 -13.80 -12.71 6.78
C THR A 386 -12.85 -13.06 7.94
N SER A 387 -11.87 -12.21 8.21
CA SER A 387 -11.05 -12.35 9.42
C SER A 387 -11.80 -11.75 10.62
N ALA A 388 -11.87 -12.49 11.71
CA ALA A 388 -12.55 -12.05 12.93
C ALA A 388 -11.74 -11.04 13.74
N ASP A 389 -10.43 -11.06 13.59
CA ASP A 389 -9.50 -10.13 14.26
C ASP A 389 -9.03 -8.98 13.37
N SER A 390 -9.45 -8.97 12.10
CA SER A 390 -9.09 -7.94 11.12
C SER A 390 -7.57 -7.81 10.89
N VAL A 391 -6.81 -8.87 11.11
CA VAL A 391 -5.35 -8.90 10.97
C VAL A 391 -4.93 -9.79 9.82
N LEU A 392 -4.10 -9.26 8.93
CA LEU A 392 -3.38 -10.03 7.92
C LEU A 392 -1.89 -10.04 8.28
N ASN A 393 -1.34 -11.23 8.49
CA ASN A 393 0.09 -11.43 8.74
C ASN A 393 0.80 -11.83 7.44
N VAL A 394 1.93 -11.20 7.16
CA VAL A 394 2.79 -11.50 6.02
C VAL A 394 4.18 -11.85 6.51
N PHE A 395 4.65 -13.04 6.18
CA PHE A 395 5.97 -13.52 6.58
C PHE A 395 6.87 -13.63 5.37
N LYS A 396 8.16 -13.33 5.54
CA LYS A 396 9.21 -13.65 4.59
C LYS A 396 9.61 -15.11 4.73
N GLY A 397 9.46 -15.89 3.68
CA GLY A 397 9.74 -17.32 3.73
C GLY A 397 8.65 -18.12 4.47
N ASP A 398 9.09 -19.25 5.06
CA ASP A 398 8.22 -20.07 5.90
C ASP A 398 7.95 -19.36 7.22
N GLN A 399 6.74 -19.53 7.74
CA GLN A 399 6.43 -19.09 9.08
C GLN A 399 7.24 -19.93 10.10
N PRO A 400 7.80 -19.32 11.15
CA PRO A 400 8.50 -20.01 12.22
C PRO A 400 7.60 -20.96 13.02
#